data_4a4042f50ec15b972b280857566fee3b
#
_entry.id   4a4042f50ec15b972b280857566fee3b
#
_cell.length_a   1.000
_cell.length_b   1.000
_cell.length_c   1.000
_cell.angle_alpha   90.00
_cell.angle_beta   90.00
_cell.angle_gamma   90.00
#
_symmetry.space_group_name_H-M   'P 1'
#
loop_
_entity.id
_entity.type
_entity.pdbx_description
1 polymer ?
#
loop_
_entity_poly.entity_id
_entity_poly.type
_entity_poly.pdbx_seq_one_letter_code
_entity_poly.pdbx_strand_id
1 'polypeptide(L)'
;MKSLQDIALSMLDLVSVREGGTVADALAVALHTAQQAESLGFTRYWLAEHHNMPGIASSATAVLVGHIAGGTQRIRVGSGGIMLPNHAPLVVAEAFGTLAELYPGRIDLGLGRAPGTDPLTMRALRRDRVETEEDFPRDVAELQRLLDDPQPGQRLIAMPGAGTQVPIWLLGSSLFSAQLAAERGLPYAFASHFAPRYLLQALDLYRHNFKPSAVLDKPYAIVGVPLIAAPTDDEAEYLASSTYQRVLGILTGKRGQLPPPGRAGASSADLRSQLPRGPTATATSPRALRARA
;
A
#
# COMPACT_ATOMS: atom_id res chain seq x y z
N MET A 1 23.95 13.46 -6.83
CA MET A 1 22.86 12.45 -6.76
C MET A 1 22.81 11.90 -5.33
N LYS A 2 21.63 11.68 -4.76
CA LYS A 2 21.51 10.97 -3.47
C LYS A 2 21.92 9.51 -3.70
N SER A 3 22.69 8.93 -2.80
CA SER A 3 22.99 7.49 -2.83
C SER A 3 21.76 6.70 -2.36
N LEU A 4 21.69 5.38 -2.64
CA LEU A 4 20.63 4.53 -2.10
C LEU A 4 20.60 4.52 -0.57
N GLN A 5 21.72 4.82 0.08
CA GLN A 5 21.81 4.94 1.55
C GLN A 5 21.09 6.18 2.09
N ASP A 6 20.84 7.20 1.24
CA ASP A 6 20.15 8.43 1.61
C ASP A 6 18.63 8.34 1.36
N ILE A 7 18.14 7.20 0.85
CA ILE A 7 16.73 6.99 0.52
C ILE A 7 16.08 6.14 1.61
N ALA A 8 14.99 6.64 2.19
CA ALA A 8 14.19 5.87 3.12
C ALA A 8 13.48 4.72 2.40
N LEU A 9 13.75 3.49 2.81
CA LEU A 9 13.11 2.30 2.26
C LEU A 9 11.85 1.96 3.07
N SER A 10 10.83 1.51 2.37
CA SER A 10 9.57 1.04 2.97
C SER A 10 9.10 -0.23 2.27
N MET A 11 8.30 -1.03 2.95
CA MET A 11 7.78 -2.28 2.44
C MET A 11 6.26 -2.19 2.30
N LEU A 12 5.72 -2.74 1.21
CA LEU A 12 4.29 -2.94 1.01
C LEU A 12 4.03 -4.43 0.91
N ASP A 13 3.17 -4.96 1.79
CA ASP A 13 2.82 -6.37 1.82
C ASP A 13 1.32 -6.58 1.56
N LEU A 14 1.01 -7.59 0.78
CA LEU A 14 -0.35 -8.05 0.48
C LEU A 14 -0.75 -9.25 1.36
N VAL A 15 0.14 -9.75 2.19
CA VAL A 15 -0.04 -10.97 2.98
C VAL A 15 -0.47 -12.13 2.08
N SER A 16 0.40 -12.46 1.12
CA SER A 16 0.10 -13.44 0.07
C SER A 16 0.00 -14.86 0.62
N VAL A 17 -1.13 -15.51 0.39
CA VAL A 17 -1.36 -16.92 0.72
C VAL A 17 -0.77 -17.78 -0.40
N ARG A 18 0.22 -18.62 -0.07
CA ARG A 18 0.88 -19.53 -1.03
C ARG A 18 0.05 -20.75 -1.30
N GLU A 19 0.13 -21.31 -2.50
CA GLU A 19 -0.45 -22.61 -2.80
C GLU A 19 0.09 -23.67 -1.84
N GLY A 20 -0.82 -24.47 -1.28
CA GLY A 20 -0.51 -25.48 -0.27
C GLY A 20 -0.26 -24.92 1.15
N GLY A 21 -0.25 -23.59 1.33
CA GLY A 21 -0.15 -22.94 2.64
C GLY A 21 -1.50 -22.47 3.17
N THR A 22 -1.52 -22.06 4.42
CA THR A 22 -2.70 -21.53 5.10
C THR A 22 -2.65 -20.00 5.25
N VAL A 23 -3.79 -19.39 5.57
CA VAL A 23 -3.86 -17.97 5.96
C VAL A 23 -3.01 -17.72 7.21
N ALA A 24 -3.01 -18.63 8.18
CA ALA A 24 -2.20 -18.52 9.40
C ALA A 24 -0.70 -18.44 9.08
N ASP A 25 -0.22 -19.28 8.13
CA ASP A 25 1.17 -19.23 7.67
C ASP A 25 1.49 -17.87 7.02
N ALA A 26 0.59 -17.36 6.19
CA ALA A 26 0.78 -16.05 5.54
C ALA A 26 0.88 -14.90 6.57
N LEU A 27 0.05 -14.93 7.62
CA LEU A 27 0.08 -13.96 8.72
C LEU A 27 1.38 -14.04 9.53
N ALA A 28 1.84 -15.25 9.84
CA ALA A 28 3.12 -15.47 10.53
C ALA A 28 4.31 -14.98 9.69
N VAL A 29 4.29 -15.23 8.38
CA VAL A 29 5.31 -14.72 7.45
C VAL A 29 5.31 -13.19 7.38
N ALA A 30 4.13 -12.55 7.34
CA ALA A 30 4.02 -11.09 7.33
C ALA A 30 4.65 -10.47 8.58
N LEU A 31 4.36 -11.01 9.77
CA LEU A 31 4.97 -10.53 11.02
C LEU A 31 6.50 -10.72 11.01
N HIS A 32 6.98 -11.91 10.62
CA HIS A 32 8.42 -12.17 10.52
C HIS A 32 9.09 -11.21 9.53
N THR A 33 8.46 -10.97 8.38
CA THR A 33 8.97 -10.03 7.36
C THR A 33 9.04 -8.60 7.89
N ALA A 34 8.04 -8.15 8.66
CA ALA A 34 8.06 -6.83 9.29
C ALA A 34 9.19 -6.69 10.32
N GLN A 35 9.44 -7.73 11.13
CA GLN A 35 10.55 -7.78 12.08
C GLN A 35 11.91 -7.74 11.36
N GLN A 36 12.06 -8.46 10.25
CA GLN A 36 13.28 -8.39 9.41
C GLN A 36 13.43 -7.00 8.79
N ALA A 37 12.38 -6.41 8.23
CA ALA A 37 12.41 -5.05 7.70
C ALA A 37 12.83 -4.03 8.78
N GLU A 38 12.31 -4.15 10.00
CA GLU A 38 12.73 -3.33 11.13
C GLU A 38 14.21 -3.49 11.47
N SER A 39 14.71 -4.71 11.52
CA SER A 39 16.13 -5.02 11.84
C SER A 39 17.08 -4.45 10.78
N LEU A 40 16.62 -4.39 9.52
CA LEU A 40 17.36 -3.85 8.38
C LEU A 40 17.21 -2.32 8.22
N GLY A 41 16.49 -1.64 9.12
CA GLY A 41 16.35 -0.19 9.13
C GLY A 41 15.33 0.36 8.13
N PHE A 42 14.37 -0.46 7.67
CA PHE A 42 13.26 0.05 6.89
C PHE A 42 12.43 1.02 7.73
N THR A 43 11.95 2.08 7.08
CA THR A 43 11.20 3.15 7.74
C THR A 43 9.75 2.75 8.00
N ARG A 44 9.13 2.01 7.05
CA ARG A 44 7.71 1.67 7.08
C ARG A 44 7.46 0.24 6.61
N TYR A 45 6.43 -0.37 7.20
CA TYR A 45 5.81 -1.61 6.74
C TYR A 45 4.32 -1.37 6.56
N TRP A 46 3.84 -1.36 5.33
CA TRP A 46 2.44 -1.09 5.01
C TRP A 46 1.75 -2.34 4.49
N LEU A 47 0.49 -2.47 4.82
CA LEU A 47 -0.40 -3.56 4.41
C LEU A 47 -1.43 -3.04 3.42
N ALA A 48 -1.56 -3.72 2.27
CA ALA A 48 -2.61 -3.40 1.31
C ALA A 48 -3.98 -3.89 1.79
N GLU A 49 -5.07 -3.33 1.23
CA GLU A 49 -6.43 -3.84 1.43
C GLU A 49 -6.94 -4.46 0.13
N HIS A 50 -7.33 -5.73 0.20
CA HIS A 50 -8.01 -6.41 -0.90
C HIS A 50 -9.07 -7.36 -0.35
N HIS A 51 -10.23 -7.39 -1.01
CA HIS A 51 -11.36 -8.23 -0.62
C HIS A 51 -11.67 -9.25 -1.72
N ASN A 52 -12.30 -10.38 -1.32
CA ASN A 52 -12.72 -11.45 -2.22
C ASN A 52 -11.57 -11.99 -3.11
N MET A 53 -10.37 -12.10 -2.54
CA MET A 53 -9.18 -12.62 -3.22
C MET A 53 -8.57 -13.76 -2.41
N PRO A 54 -8.76 -15.04 -2.81
CA PRO A 54 -8.28 -16.22 -2.05
C PRO A 54 -6.77 -16.23 -1.79
N GLY A 55 -5.99 -15.55 -2.62
CA GLY A 55 -4.54 -15.48 -2.50
C GLY A 55 -4.02 -14.32 -1.66
N ILE A 56 -4.89 -13.54 -0.99
CA ILE A 56 -4.51 -12.34 -0.22
C ILE A 56 -5.25 -12.35 1.12
N ALA A 57 -4.51 -12.27 2.23
CA ALA A 57 -5.09 -12.31 3.57
C ALA A 57 -5.26 -10.92 4.22
N SER A 58 -4.95 -9.82 3.52
CA SER A 58 -4.94 -8.46 4.08
C SER A 58 -6.26 -7.69 3.94
N SER A 59 -7.41 -8.39 3.97
CA SER A 59 -8.73 -7.74 3.89
C SER A 59 -9.09 -6.92 5.15
N ALA A 60 -8.77 -7.43 6.35
CA ALA A 60 -8.99 -6.72 7.60
C ALA A 60 -7.75 -5.89 7.98
N THR A 61 -7.43 -4.88 7.16
CA THR A 61 -6.14 -4.17 7.19
C THR A 61 -5.85 -3.53 8.55
N ALA A 62 -6.82 -2.87 9.18
CA ALA A 62 -6.62 -2.24 10.50
C ALA A 62 -6.27 -3.28 11.58
N VAL A 63 -6.89 -4.46 11.56
CA VAL A 63 -6.58 -5.55 12.50
C VAL A 63 -5.14 -6.02 12.31
N LEU A 64 -4.71 -6.18 11.05
CA LEU A 64 -3.35 -6.60 10.74
C LEU A 64 -2.31 -5.53 11.05
N VAL A 65 -2.61 -4.26 10.86
CA VAL A 65 -1.75 -3.15 11.31
C VAL A 65 -1.49 -3.26 12.81
N GLY A 66 -2.53 -3.51 13.61
CA GLY A 66 -2.40 -3.73 15.06
C GLY A 66 -1.53 -4.95 15.39
N HIS A 67 -1.74 -6.07 14.69
CA HIS A 67 -0.95 -7.28 14.89
C HIS A 67 0.55 -7.07 14.58
N ILE A 68 0.86 -6.45 13.45
CA ILE A 68 2.25 -6.16 13.05
C ILE A 68 2.89 -5.12 13.99
N ALA A 69 2.16 -4.06 14.35
CA ALA A 69 2.66 -3.04 15.27
C ALA A 69 2.94 -3.60 16.67
N GLY A 70 2.11 -4.53 17.16
CA GLY A 70 2.32 -5.24 18.41
C GLY A 70 3.52 -6.21 18.42
N GLY A 71 3.88 -6.72 17.25
CA GLY A 71 5.02 -7.62 17.07
C GLY A 71 6.33 -6.95 16.66
N THR A 72 6.36 -5.63 16.55
CA THR A 72 7.53 -4.79 16.20
C THR A 72 7.70 -3.64 17.19
N GLN A 73 8.83 -2.93 17.19
CA GLN A 73 9.15 -1.95 18.23
C GLN A 73 9.30 -0.50 17.72
N ARG A 74 9.83 -0.30 16.52
CA ARG A 74 10.26 1.01 16.00
C ARG A 74 9.70 1.34 14.61
N ILE A 75 9.61 0.34 13.73
CA ILE A 75 9.15 0.53 12.36
C ILE A 75 7.73 1.11 12.36
N ARG A 76 7.48 2.08 11.49
CA ARG A 76 6.12 2.59 11.30
C ARG A 76 5.29 1.54 10.56
N VAL A 77 4.07 1.35 11.01
CA VAL A 77 3.15 0.37 10.42
C VAL A 77 1.89 1.10 9.95
N GLY A 78 1.34 0.69 8.84
CA GLY A 78 0.15 1.37 8.33
C GLY A 78 -0.52 0.66 7.16
N SER A 79 -1.50 1.33 6.58
CA SER A 79 -2.17 0.87 5.38
C SER A 79 -1.54 1.43 4.11
N GLY A 80 -1.44 0.59 3.10
CA GLY A 80 -0.93 0.98 1.81
C GLY A 80 -1.84 0.58 0.64
N GLY A 81 -3.18 0.89 0.71
CA GLY A 81 -3.95 1.72 1.65
C GLY A 81 -5.29 1.11 2.01
N ILE A 82 -5.97 1.78 2.93
CA ILE A 82 -7.41 1.60 3.11
C ILE A 82 -8.11 2.07 1.84
N MET A 83 -8.96 1.22 1.30
CA MET A 83 -9.80 1.58 0.15
C MET A 83 -11.01 2.35 0.67
N LEU A 84 -10.83 3.66 0.90
CA LEU A 84 -11.78 4.51 1.61
C LEU A 84 -13.23 4.43 1.08
N PRO A 85 -13.47 4.25 -0.24
CA PRO A 85 -14.82 4.03 -0.74
C PRO A 85 -15.58 2.85 -0.11
N ASN A 86 -14.89 1.85 0.43
CA ASN A 86 -15.50 0.68 1.08
C ASN A 86 -15.91 0.95 2.54
N HIS A 87 -15.52 2.09 3.12
CA HIS A 87 -15.62 2.35 4.56
C HIS A 87 -16.35 3.66 4.86
N ALA A 88 -16.94 3.75 6.05
CA ALA A 88 -17.38 5.01 6.63
C ALA A 88 -16.17 5.74 7.25
N PRO A 89 -15.92 7.03 6.94
CA PRO A 89 -14.79 7.77 7.50
C PRO A 89 -14.70 7.72 9.04
N LEU A 90 -15.83 7.76 9.73
CA LEU A 90 -15.86 7.64 11.19
C LEU A 90 -15.24 6.32 11.68
N VAL A 91 -15.60 5.19 11.08
CA VAL A 91 -15.06 3.87 11.47
C VAL A 91 -13.56 3.78 11.22
N VAL A 92 -13.08 4.36 10.13
CA VAL A 92 -11.64 4.43 9.82
C VAL A 92 -10.91 5.31 10.84
N ALA A 93 -11.47 6.48 11.19
CA ALA A 93 -10.90 7.37 12.20
C ALA A 93 -10.81 6.70 13.58
N GLU A 94 -11.86 6.01 14.01
CA GLU A 94 -11.89 5.27 15.28
C GLU A 94 -10.88 4.11 15.30
N ALA A 95 -10.81 3.33 14.21
CA ALA A 95 -9.88 2.21 14.11
C ALA A 95 -8.41 2.67 14.12
N PHE A 96 -8.05 3.65 13.30
CA PHE A 96 -6.68 4.15 13.22
C PHE A 96 -6.31 5.04 14.42
N GLY A 97 -7.27 5.74 15.00
CA GLY A 97 -7.10 6.41 16.28
C GLY A 97 -6.79 5.44 17.40
N THR A 98 -7.54 4.34 17.51
CA THR A 98 -7.24 3.25 18.46
C THR A 98 -5.81 2.71 18.27
N LEU A 99 -5.41 2.48 17.02
CA LEU A 99 -4.05 2.03 16.71
C LEU A 99 -3.00 3.05 17.12
N ALA A 100 -3.25 4.35 16.91
CA ALA A 100 -2.32 5.42 17.28
C ALA A 100 -2.14 5.54 18.79
N GLU A 101 -3.22 5.35 19.57
CA GLU A 101 -3.15 5.30 21.04
C GLU A 101 -2.40 4.05 21.55
N LEU A 102 -2.60 2.89 20.91
CA LEU A 102 -1.88 1.67 21.27
C LEU A 102 -0.38 1.73 20.88
N TYR A 103 -0.05 2.40 19.77
CA TYR A 103 1.31 2.45 19.20
C TYR A 103 1.71 3.89 18.84
N PRO A 104 1.92 4.77 19.85
CA PRO A 104 2.16 6.20 19.63
C PRO A 104 3.31 6.49 18.64
N GLY A 105 3.03 7.39 17.69
CA GLY A 105 4.02 7.84 16.71
C GLY A 105 4.37 6.84 15.60
N ARG A 106 3.77 5.65 15.59
CA ARG A 106 4.15 4.56 14.67
C ARG A 106 3.11 4.24 13.60
N ILE A 107 1.95 4.83 13.63
CA ILE A 107 0.84 4.47 12.71
C ILE A 107 0.80 5.45 11.53
N ASP A 108 0.60 4.90 10.32
CA ASP A 108 0.32 5.63 9.09
C ASP A 108 -1.03 5.20 8.50
N LEU A 109 -1.82 6.15 8.00
CA LEU A 109 -3.08 5.89 7.31
C LEU A 109 -2.97 6.24 5.83
N GLY A 110 -2.62 5.26 5.01
CA GLY A 110 -2.67 5.40 3.56
C GLY A 110 -4.08 5.16 3.02
N LEU A 111 -4.54 6.02 2.12
CA LEU A 111 -5.89 6.00 1.54
C LEU A 111 -5.85 5.82 0.03
N GLY A 112 -6.61 4.85 -0.48
CA GLY A 112 -6.84 4.61 -1.90
C GLY A 112 -8.27 4.96 -2.33
N ARG A 113 -8.41 5.48 -3.55
CA ARG A 113 -9.74 5.75 -4.16
C ARG A 113 -10.34 4.52 -4.81
N ALA A 114 -9.51 3.66 -5.40
CA ALA A 114 -10.01 2.46 -6.06
C ALA A 114 -10.62 1.49 -5.03
N PRO A 115 -11.74 0.81 -5.34
CA PRO A 115 -12.39 -0.09 -4.38
C PRO A 115 -11.57 -1.37 -4.09
N GLY A 116 -10.53 -1.65 -4.85
CA GLY A 116 -9.64 -2.81 -4.64
C GLY A 116 -10.34 -4.18 -4.78
N THR A 117 -11.53 -4.20 -5.41
CA THR A 117 -12.36 -5.40 -5.49
C THR A 117 -13.36 -5.33 -6.66
N ASP A 118 -14.19 -6.35 -6.81
CA ASP A 118 -15.25 -6.46 -7.83
C ASP A 118 -16.58 -5.81 -7.37
N PRO A 119 -17.53 -5.54 -8.31
CA PRO A 119 -18.80 -4.88 -7.99
C PRO A 119 -19.70 -5.64 -7.01
N LEU A 120 -19.61 -6.97 -6.96
CA LEU A 120 -20.38 -7.78 -6.01
C LEU A 120 -19.88 -7.54 -4.58
N THR A 121 -18.58 -7.56 -4.43
CA THR A 121 -17.90 -7.33 -3.14
C THR A 121 -18.12 -5.88 -2.66
N MET A 122 -18.05 -4.88 -3.56
CA MET A 122 -18.38 -3.49 -3.22
C MET A 122 -19.76 -3.35 -2.62
N ARG A 123 -20.77 -3.99 -3.22
CA ARG A 123 -22.14 -4.00 -2.67
C ARG A 123 -22.25 -4.69 -1.31
N ALA A 124 -21.44 -5.75 -1.08
CA ALA A 124 -21.40 -6.44 0.20
C ALA A 124 -20.77 -5.60 1.32
N LEU A 125 -19.73 -4.80 0.98
CA LEU A 125 -19.02 -3.94 1.92
C LEU A 125 -19.79 -2.67 2.26
N ARG A 126 -20.37 -2.02 1.27
CA ARG A 126 -21.06 -0.74 1.42
C ARG A 126 -22.35 -0.73 0.62
N ARG A 127 -23.38 -1.32 1.21
CA ARG A 127 -24.70 -1.47 0.60
C ARG A 127 -25.25 -0.14 0.11
N ASP A 128 -25.84 -0.11 -1.07
CA ASP A 128 -26.68 0.96 -1.63
C ASP A 128 -26.01 2.35 -1.86
N ARG A 129 -24.70 2.48 -1.75
CA ARG A 129 -24.03 3.73 -2.09
C ARG A 129 -23.63 3.77 -3.57
N VAL A 130 -24.15 4.76 -4.29
CA VAL A 130 -23.64 5.17 -5.60
C VAL A 130 -22.57 6.22 -5.36
N GLU A 131 -21.31 5.89 -5.66
CA GLU A 131 -20.19 6.83 -5.49
C GLU A 131 -20.07 7.78 -6.68
N THR A 132 -19.77 9.04 -6.36
CA THR A 132 -19.40 10.09 -7.32
C THR A 132 -17.91 10.40 -7.24
N GLU A 133 -17.37 11.09 -8.22
CA GLU A 133 -15.96 11.52 -8.21
C GLU A 133 -15.64 12.48 -7.04
N GLU A 134 -16.64 13.18 -6.51
CA GLU A 134 -16.52 14.13 -5.40
C GLU A 134 -16.53 13.47 -4.02
N ASP A 135 -16.95 12.23 -3.92
CA ASP A 135 -17.09 11.55 -2.64
C ASP A 135 -15.73 11.30 -1.98
N PHE A 136 -14.73 10.84 -2.73
CA PHE A 136 -13.42 10.56 -2.15
C PHE A 136 -12.72 11.82 -1.56
N PRO A 137 -12.67 12.98 -2.24
CA PRO A 137 -12.13 14.21 -1.65
C PRO A 137 -12.88 14.67 -0.41
N ARG A 138 -14.21 14.49 -0.37
CA ARG A 138 -15.04 14.81 0.78
C ARG A 138 -14.77 13.87 1.95
N ASP A 139 -14.72 12.57 1.70
CA ASP A 139 -14.44 11.55 2.72
C ASP A 139 -13.02 11.72 3.30
N VAL A 140 -12.03 12.11 2.50
CA VAL A 140 -10.68 12.48 2.97
C VAL A 140 -10.74 13.71 3.88
N ALA A 141 -11.49 14.76 3.50
CA ALA A 141 -11.64 15.96 4.32
C ALA A 141 -12.35 15.65 5.65
N GLU A 142 -13.37 14.80 5.62
CA GLU A 142 -14.07 14.36 6.82
C GLU A 142 -13.13 13.59 7.75
N LEU A 143 -12.33 12.69 7.20
CA LEU A 143 -11.36 11.91 7.95
C LEU A 143 -10.28 12.79 8.61
N GLN A 144 -9.74 13.79 7.87
CA GLN A 144 -8.83 14.78 8.44
C GLN A 144 -9.47 15.49 9.66
N ARG A 145 -10.72 15.97 9.51
CA ARG A 145 -11.46 16.63 10.57
C ARG A 145 -11.73 15.73 11.79
N LEU A 146 -11.97 14.43 11.57
CA LEU A 146 -12.24 13.46 12.65
C LEU A 146 -10.98 13.08 13.44
N LEU A 147 -9.80 13.18 12.82
CA LEU A 147 -8.51 12.88 13.45
C LEU A 147 -7.83 14.12 14.05
N ASP A 148 -8.30 15.32 13.70
CA ASP A 148 -7.81 16.59 14.24
C ASP A 148 -8.42 16.88 15.63
N ASP A 149 -7.92 17.93 16.28
CA ASP A 149 -8.47 18.40 17.55
C ASP A 149 -9.94 18.81 17.39
N PRO A 150 -10.83 18.34 18.28
CA PRO A 150 -12.25 18.65 18.19
C PRO A 150 -12.50 20.16 18.26
N GLN A 151 -13.28 20.68 17.34
CA GLN A 151 -13.65 22.09 17.33
C GLN A 151 -14.81 22.40 18.30
N PRO A 152 -14.89 23.60 18.88
CA PRO A 152 -16.03 23.98 19.72
C PRO A 152 -17.37 23.76 19.01
N GLY A 153 -18.28 23.01 19.64
CA GLY A 153 -19.59 22.68 19.07
C GLY A 153 -19.61 21.53 18.07
N GLN A 154 -18.50 20.87 17.82
CA GLN A 154 -18.46 19.66 17.00
C GLN A 154 -19.26 18.53 17.66
N ARG A 155 -20.33 18.08 17.00
CA ARG A 155 -21.24 17.06 17.54
C ARG A 155 -20.79 15.63 17.27
N LEU A 156 -20.10 15.40 16.14
CA LEU A 156 -19.57 14.08 15.77
C LEU A 156 -18.07 14.06 16.07
N ILE A 157 -17.68 13.23 17.03
CA ILE A 157 -16.30 13.05 17.48
C ILE A 157 -15.94 11.59 17.33
N ALA A 158 -14.83 11.30 16.66
CA ALA A 158 -14.28 9.95 16.58
C ALA A 158 -13.53 9.65 17.89
N MET A 159 -13.94 8.63 18.63
CA MET A 159 -13.25 8.23 19.86
C MET A 159 -12.68 6.80 19.72
N PRO A 160 -11.37 6.64 19.91
CA PRO A 160 -10.35 7.59 20.40
C PRO A 160 -9.59 8.38 19.32
N GLY A 161 -10.12 8.49 18.08
CA GLY A 161 -9.44 9.10 16.93
C GLY A 161 -9.15 10.59 17.02
N ALA A 162 -10.04 11.35 17.68
CA ALA A 162 -9.96 12.81 17.77
C ALA A 162 -8.69 13.27 18.49
N GLY A 163 -7.94 14.21 17.88
CA GLY A 163 -6.68 14.74 18.41
C GLY A 163 -5.46 13.85 18.18
N THR A 164 -5.61 12.66 17.61
CA THR A 164 -4.48 11.74 17.35
C THR A 164 -3.61 12.19 16.19
N GLN A 165 -4.14 12.98 15.27
CA GLN A 165 -3.46 13.51 14.08
C GLN A 165 -2.70 12.42 13.31
N VAL A 166 -3.28 11.23 13.17
CA VAL A 166 -2.68 10.11 12.42
C VAL A 166 -2.26 10.58 11.04
N PRO A 167 -0.99 10.41 10.64
CA PRO A 167 -0.51 10.84 9.33
C PRO A 167 -1.29 10.19 8.18
N ILE A 168 -2.01 11.00 7.40
CA ILE A 168 -2.76 10.56 6.22
C ILE A 168 -1.86 10.67 4.99
N TRP A 169 -1.83 9.61 4.19
CA TRP A 169 -1.16 9.50 2.90
C TRP A 169 -2.18 9.28 1.79
N LEU A 170 -2.08 10.00 0.68
CA LEU A 170 -2.89 9.69 -0.49
C LEU A 170 -2.14 8.78 -1.44
N LEU A 171 -2.79 7.68 -1.82
CA LEU A 171 -2.23 6.68 -2.71
C LEU A 171 -2.95 6.69 -4.07
N GLY A 172 -2.22 6.36 -5.11
CA GLY A 172 -2.81 6.15 -6.42
C GLY A 172 -1.80 5.91 -7.52
N SER A 173 -2.33 5.64 -8.72
CA SER A 173 -1.57 5.44 -9.95
C SER A 173 -2.01 6.38 -11.08
N SER A 174 -2.74 7.45 -10.73
CA SER A 174 -3.29 8.43 -11.66
C SER A 174 -2.93 9.86 -11.25
N LEU A 175 -3.20 10.82 -12.15
CA LEU A 175 -2.97 12.23 -11.88
C LEU A 175 -3.94 12.80 -10.82
N PHE A 176 -5.13 12.21 -10.69
CA PHE A 176 -6.15 12.66 -9.74
C PHE A 176 -5.64 12.66 -8.27
N SER A 177 -5.07 11.53 -7.81
CA SER A 177 -4.56 11.44 -6.43
C SER A 177 -3.33 12.32 -6.20
N ALA A 178 -2.51 12.55 -7.23
CA ALA A 178 -1.40 13.49 -7.18
C ALA A 178 -1.90 14.93 -7.00
N GLN A 179 -2.92 15.33 -7.76
CA GLN A 179 -3.53 16.64 -7.66
C GLN A 179 -4.16 16.87 -6.28
N LEU A 180 -4.98 15.92 -5.82
CA LEU A 180 -5.64 16.00 -4.51
C LEU A 180 -4.63 16.08 -3.37
N ALA A 181 -3.55 15.28 -3.41
CA ALA A 181 -2.48 15.32 -2.41
C ALA A 181 -1.77 16.67 -2.40
N ALA A 182 -1.49 17.24 -3.58
CA ALA A 182 -0.87 18.54 -3.72
C ALA A 182 -1.77 19.66 -3.15
N GLU A 183 -3.04 19.68 -3.49
CA GLU A 183 -4.02 20.68 -3.04
C GLU A 183 -4.23 20.66 -1.52
N ARG A 184 -4.19 19.48 -0.91
CA ARG A 184 -4.38 19.28 0.53
C ARG A 184 -3.08 19.34 1.34
N GLY A 185 -1.92 19.49 0.69
CA GLY A 185 -0.62 19.49 1.36
C GLY A 185 -0.32 18.17 2.07
N LEU A 186 -0.79 17.04 1.52
CA LEU A 186 -0.60 15.71 2.10
C LEU A 186 0.55 14.96 1.42
N PRO A 187 1.20 14.01 2.13
CA PRO A 187 2.17 13.12 1.53
C PRO A 187 1.51 12.19 0.51
N TYR A 188 2.25 11.84 -0.54
CA TYR A 188 1.76 11.11 -1.69
C TYR A 188 2.53 9.81 -1.93
N ALA A 189 1.84 8.72 -2.24
CA ALA A 189 2.45 7.46 -2.63
C ALA A 189 1.95 7.00 -4.01
N PHE A 190 2.89 6.88 -4.97
CA PHE A 190 2.56 6.45 -6.33
C PHE A 190 2.76 4.95 -6.50
N ALA A 191 1.71 4.25 -6.91
CA ALA A 191 1.69 2.80 -7.09
C ALA A 191 2.27 2.37 -8.45
N SER A 192 3.53 2.72 -8.75
CA SER A 192 4.18 2.38 -10.02
C SER A 192 4.50 0.89 -10.17
N HIS A 193 4.45 0.13 -9.09
CA HIS A 193 4.64 -1.32 -9.11
C HIS A 193 3.61 -2.09 -9.95
N PHE A 194 2.46 -1.48 -10.28
CA PHE A 194 1.50 -2.05 -11.23
C PHE A 194 1.06 -1.08 -12.33
N ALA A 195 1.20 0.24 -12.18
CA ALA A 195 0.77 1.22 -13.16
C ALA A 195 1.77 2.40 -13.33
N PRO A 196 2.94 2.19 -13.96
CA PRO A 196 4.03 3.18 -14.01
C PRO A 196 3.81 4.32 -15.01
N ARG A 197 2.85 4.16 -15.93
CA ARG A 197 2.68 5.03 -17.11
C ARG A 197 2.71 6.51 -16.77
N TYR A 198 2.08 6.90 -15.67
CA TYR A 198 1.94 8.31 -15.28
C TYR A 198 2.89 8.74 -14.16
N LEU A 199 3.85 7.90 -13.76
CA LEU A 199 4.72 8.17 -12.60
C LEU A 199 5.37 9.55 -12.65
N LEU A 200 6.13 9.84 -13.71
CA LEU A 200 6.86 11.10 -13.80
C LEU A 200 5.90 12.30 -13.85
N GLN A 201 4.85 12.22 -14.66
CA GLN A 201 3.85 13.27 -14.77
C GLN A 201 3.11 13.51 -13.44
N ALA A 202 2.77 12.45 -12.71
CA ALA A 202 2.12 12.56 -11.40
C ALA A 202 3.04 13.21 -10.34
N LEU A 203 4.33 12.84 -10.33
CA LEU A 203 5.30 13.44 -9.43
C LEU A 203 5.56 14.92 -9.75
N ASP A 204 5.64 15.27 -11.03
CA ASP A 204 5.80 16.67 -11.46
C ASP A 204 4.56 17.49 -11.08
N LEU A 205 3.36 16.99 -11.37
CA LEU A 205 2.11 17.64 -11.00
C LEU A 205 2.02 17.85 -9.47
N TYR A 206 2.30 16.79 -8.70
CA TYR A 206 2.30 16.86 -7.24
C TYR A 206 3.26 17.92 -6.72
N ARG A 207 4.51 17.97 -7.23
CA ARG A 207 5.54 18.91 -6.77
C ARG A 207 5.23 20.35 -7.14
N HIS A 208 4.75 20.59 -8.39
CA HIS A 208 4.47 21.96 -8.86
C HIS A 208 3.22 22.57 -8.21
N ASN A 209 2.20 21.75 -7.95
CA ASN A 209 0.92 22.23 -7.41
C ASN A 209 0.82 22.10 -5.88
N PHE A 210 1.89 21.66 -5.22
CA PHE A 210 1.88 21.42 -3.78
C PHE A 210 1.63 22.71 -3.00
N LYS A 211 0.64 22.66 -2.11
CA LYS A 211 0.32 23.73 -1.17
C LYS A 211 0.79 23.30 0.22
N PRO A 212 1.70 24.05 0.86
CA PRO A 212 2.07 23.78 2.25
C PRO A 212 0.85 23.72 3.18
N SER A 213 0.90 22.83 4.15
CA SER A 213 -0.15 22.62 5.14
C SER A 213 0.45 22.48 6.54
N ALA A 214 -0.39 22.32 7.56
CA ALA A 214 0.05 21.99 8.92
C ALA A 214 0.78 20.61 8.98
N VAL A 215 0.58 19.75 7.98
CA VAL A 215 1.19 18.40 7.92
C VAL A 215 2.57 18.44 7.26
N LEU A 216 2.73 19.21 6.17
CA LEU A 216 3.96 19.25 5.38
C LEU A 216 4.24 20.67 4.84
N ASP A 217 5.49 21.14 5.02
CA ASP A 217 5.98 22.38 4.41
C ASP A 217 6.36 22.22 2.94
N LYS A 218 6.70 21.00 2.50
CA LYS A 218 7.18 20.69 1.15
C LYS A 218 6.75 19.30 0.70
N PRO A 219 6.69 19.04 -0.62
CA PRO A 219 6.28 17.75 -1.16
C PRO A 219 7.09 16.58 -0.60
N TYR A 220 6.39 15.51 -0.18
CA TYR A 220 6.99 14.26 0.25
C TYR A 220 6.32 13.09 -0.47
N ALA A 221 7.08 12.36 -1.29
CA ALA A 221 6.54 11.28 -2.12
C ALA A 221 7.23 9.94 -1.88
N ILE A 222 6.45 8.87 -1.94
CA ILE A 222 6.91 7.48 -2.02
C ILE A 222 6.61 6.94 -3.41
N VAL A 223 7.51 6.13 -3.95
CA VAL A 223 7.32 5.42 -5.23
C VAL A 223 7.38 3.92 -4.98
N GLY A 224 6.30 3.21 -5.32
CA GLY A 224 6.25 1.76 -5.22
C GLY A 224 7.00 1.10 -6.37
N VAL A 225 7.98 0.25 -6.06
CA VAL A 225 8.78 -0.48 -7.04
C VAL A 225 8.68 -1.97 -6.76
N PRO A 226 8.29 -2.81 -7.76
CA PRO A 226 8.36 -4.25 -7.58
C PRO A 226 9.83 -4.69 -7.67
N LEU A 227 10.32 -5.34 -6.62
CA LEU A 227 11.70 -5.79 -6.53
C LEU A 227 11.74 -7.23 -6.00
N ILE A 228 12.49 -8.08 -6.69
CA ILE A 228 12.86 -9.43 -6.22
C ILE A 228 14.37 -9.52 -6.30
N ALA A 229 15.00 -9.77 -5.16
CA ALA A 229 16.45 -9.90 -5.05
C ALA A 229 16.83 -11.28 -4.53
N ALA A 230 17.88 -11.87 -5.11
CA ALA A 230 18.47 -13.11 -4.70
C ALA A 230 20.01 -13.05 -4.91
N PRO A 231 20.79 -13.99 -4.39
CA PRO A 231 22.25 -14.02 -4.56
C PRO A 231 22.71 -13.96 -6.03
N THR A 232 21.93 -14.56 -6.94
CA THR A 232 22.18 -14.55 -8.39
C THR A 232 20.97 -14.03 -9.17
N ASP A 233 21.19 -13.54 -10.39
CA ASP A 233 20.11 -13.10 -11.27
C ASP A 233 19.21 -14.27 -11.70
N ASP A 234 19.76 -15.46 -11.92
CA ASP A 234 19.01 -16.68 -12.26
C ASP A 234 18.06 -17.08 -11.13
N GLU A 235 18.52 -17.00 -9.88
CA GLU A 235 17.67 -17.28 -8.72
C GLU A 235 16.58 -16.20 -8.54
N ALA A 236 16.92 -14.93 -8.74
CA ALA A 236 15.96 -13.85 -8.70
C ALA A 236 14.87 -14.02 -9.78
N GLU A 237 15.23 -14.37 -11.01
CA GLU A 237 14.27 -14.67 -12.09
C GLU A 237 13.43 -15.92 -11.79
N TYR A 238 14.03 -16.97 -11.21
CA TYR A 238 13.29 -18.13 -10.75
C TYR A 238 12.22 -17.74 -9.72
N LEU A 239 12.57 -16.98 -8.70
CA LEU A 239 11.65 -16.50 -7.68
C LEU A 239 10.56 -15.57 -8.27
N ALA A 240 10.93 -14.71 -9.23
CA ALA A 240 10.01 -13.81 -9.91
C ALA A 240 8.92 -14.52 -10.71
N SER A 241 9.19 -15.75 -11.16
CA SER A 241 8.24 -16.55 -11.93
C SER A 241 6.91 -16.76 -11.19
N SER A 242 6.92 -16.86 -9.86
CA SER A 242 5.74 -16.91 -9.00
C SER A 242 4.86 -15.65 -9.16
N THR A 243 5.49 -14.47 -9.14
CA THR A 243 4.78 -13.19 -9.33
C THR A 243 4.24 -13.06 -10.76
N TYR A 244 5.00 -13.46 -11.77
CA TYR A 244 4.55 -13.43 -13.17
C TYR A 244 3.33 -14.33 -13.39
N GLN A 245 3.34 -15.55 -12.85
CA GLN A 245 2.21 -16.47 -12.90
C GLN A 245 0.96 -15.86 -12.23
N ARG A 246 1.12 -15.24 -11.06
CA ARG A 246 0.02 -14.56 -10.36
C ARG A 246 -0.57 -13.43 -11.19
N VAL A 247 0.27 -12.56 -11.77
CA VAL A 247 -0.18 -11.44 -12.60
C VAL A 247 -0.92 -11.97 -13.84
N LEU A 248 -0.39 -12.99 -14.51
CA LEU A 248 -1.04 -13.63 -15.65
C LEU A 248 -2.38 -14.25 -15.24
N GLY A 249 -2.44 -14.91 -14.08
CA GLY A 249 -3.68 -15.45 -13.53
C GLY A 249 -4.74 -14.37 -13.30
N ILE A 250 -4.37 -13.22 -12.75
CA ILE A 250 -5.27 -12.08 -12.58
C ILE A 250 -5.80 -11.57 -13.94
N LEU A 251 -4.92 -11.40 -14.92
CA LEU A 251 -5.28 -10.92 -16.26
C LEU A 251 -6.20 -11.90 -17.02
N THR A 252 -6.06 -13.20 -16.76
CA THR A 252 -6.89 -14.27 -17.38
C THR A 252 -8.11 -14.65 -16.55
N GLY A 253 -8.41 -13.91 -15.47
CA GLY A 253 -9.54 -14.17 -14.57
C GLY A 253 -9.35 -15.34 -13.60
N LYS A 254 -8.18 -15.96 -13.56
CA LYS A 254 -7.82 -17.06 -12.65
C LYS A 254 -7.17 -16.49 -11.38
N ARG A 255 -8.00 -15.96 -10.49
CA ARG A 255 -7.54 -15.42 -9.19
C ARG A 255 -7.41 -16.57 -8.19
N GLY A 256 -6.17 -16.90 -7.79
CA GLY A 256 -5.87 -17.99 -6.86
C GLY A 256 -4.82 -17.59 -5.82
N GLN A 257 -4.39 -18.58 -5.06
CA GLN A 257 -3.24 -18.45 -4.16
C GLN A 257 -1.96 -18.21 -4.96
N LEU A 258 -0.90 -17.74 -4.30
CA LEU A 258 0.39 -17.47 -4.93
C LEU A 258 1.04 -18.82 -5.32
N PRO A 259 1.23 -19.08 -6.62
CA PRO A 259 1.85 -20.32 -7.05
C PRO A 259 3.33 -20.37 -6.65
N PRO A 260 3.90 -21.57 -6.45
CA PRO A 260 5.33 -21.70 -6.17
C PRO A 260 6.15 -21.20 -7.37
N PRO A 261 7.41 -20.77 -7.15
CA PRO A 261 8.35 -20.55 -8.25
C PRO A 261 8.51 -21.84 -9.04
N GLY A 262 8.43 -21.75 -10.34
CA GLY A 262 8.50 -22.91 -11.23
C GLY A 262 9.29 -22.60 -12.49
N ARG A 263 9.99 -23.61 -12.98
CA ARG A 263 10.31 -23.72 -14.39
C ARG A 263 9.04 -24.20 -15.10
N ALA A 264 7.99 -23.36 -15.13
CA ALA A 264 6.84 -23.67 -15.96
C ALA A 264 7.34 -23.95 -17.38
N GLY A 265 6.61 -24.75 -18.17
CA GLY A 265 6.96 -25.07 -19.57
C GLY A 265 7.09 -23.85 -20.50
N ALA A 266 6.88 -22.63 -19.99
CA ALA A 266 7.32 -21.35 -20.51
C ALA A 266 8.46 -20.82 -19.62
N SER A 267 9.57 -20.40 -20.22
CA SER A 267 10.64 -19.74 -19.47
C SER A 267 10.10 -18.47 -18.76
N SER A 268 10.77 -18.01 -17.70
CA SER A 268 10.40 -16.72 -17.08
C SER A 268 10.38 -15.58 -18.11
N ALA A 269 11.21 -15.66 -19.15
CA ALA A 269 11.19 -14.75 -20.30
C ALA A 269 9.90 -14.86 -21.11
N ASP A 270 9.35 -16.06 -21.33
CA ASP A 270 8.08 -16.25 -22.04
C ASP A 270 6.90 -15.73 -21.22
N LEU A 271 6.87 -16.01 -19.91
CA LEU A 271 5.85 -15.45 -19.00
C LEU A 271 5.92 -13.92 -18.98
N ARG A 272 7.13 -13.35 -18.91
CA ARG A 272 7.35 -11.91 -18.94
C ARG A 272 6.92 -11.28 -20.26
N SER A 273 7.11 -11.97 -21.40
CA SER A 273 6.68 -11.49 -22.74
C SER A 273 5.16 -11.42 -22.88
N GLN A 274 4.42 -12.23 -22.14
CA GLN A 274 2.95 -12.26 -22.12
C GLN A 274 2.33 -11.18 -21.21
N LEU A 275 3.14 -10.55 -20.35
CA LEU A 275 2.66 -9.47 -19.49
C LEU A 275 2.57 -8.15 -20.29
N PRO A 276 1.59 -7.28 -19.99
CA PRO A 276 1.55 -5.94 -20.55
C PRO A 276 2.87 -5.21 -20.32
N ARG A 277 3.34 -4.43 -21.28
CA ARG A 277 4.52 -3.58 -21.10
C ARG A 277 4.29 -2.61 -19.95
N GLY A 278 4.86 -2.92 -18.80
CA GLY A 278 4.73 -2.22 -17.54
C GLY A 278 5.81 -2.70 -16.56
N PRO A 279 5.87 -2.25 -15.31
CA PRO A 279 6.86 -2.71 -14.37
C PRO A 279 6.53 -4.14 -13.97
N THR A 280 7.07 -5.07 -14.71
CA THR A 280 7.32 -6.41 -14.18
C THR A 280 8.33 -6.27 -13.04
N ALA A 281 8.20 -7.10 -12.01
CA ALA A 281 9.16 -7.14 -10.92
C ALA A 281 10.60 -7.11 -11.49
N THR A 282 11.43 -6.21 -10.99
CA THR A 282 12.83 -6.20 -11.34
C THR A 282 13.49 -7.32 -10.54
N ALA A 283 13.74 -8.44 -11.21
CA ALA A 283 14.51 -9.53 -10.64
C ALA A 283 15.99 -9.24 -10.86
N THR A 284 16.78 -9.21 -9.79
CA THR A 284 18.20 -8.86 -9.91
C THR A 284 19.01 -9.31 -8.68
N SER A 285 20.30 -9.49 -8.88
CA SER A 285 21.25 -9.71 -7.78
C SER A 285 21.73 -8.39 -7.17
N PRO A 286 22.19 -8.38 -5.92
CA PRO A 286 22.81 -7.22 -5.29
C PRO A 286 23.98 -6.64 -6.09
N ARG A 287 24.72 -7.50 -6.82
CA ARG A 287 25.83 -7.10 -7.69
C ARG A 287 25.33 -6.30 -8.89
N ALA A 288 24.26 -6.75 -9.53
CA ALA A 288 23.66 -6.06 -10.67
C ALA A 288 22.98 -4.75 -10.27
N LEU A 289 22.39 -4.66 -9.08
CA LEU A 289 21.87 -3.41 -8.51
C LEU A 289 22.98 -2.37 -8.34
N ARG A 290 24.14 -2.76 -7.81
CA ARG A 290 25.29 -1.86 -7.64
C ARG A 290 25.91 -1.40 -8.97
N ALA A 291 25.84 -2.20 -10.02
CA ALA A 291 26.36 -1.86 -11.34
C ALA A 291 25.46 -0.89 -12.13
N ARG A 292 24.19 -0.72 -11.71
CA ARG A 292 23.19 0.16 -12.35
C ARG A 292 22.91 1.44 -11.55
N ALA A 293 23.46 1.57 -10.36
CA ALA A 293 23.38 2.76 -9.50
C ALA A 293 24.58 3.71 -9.77
#